data_70107efd0b00367b129fb6a9450e0ee3
#
_entry.id   70107efd0b00367b129fb6a9450e0ee3
#
_cell.length_a   1.000
_cell.length_b   1.000
_cell.length_c   1.000
_cell.angle_alpha   90.00
_cell.angle_beta   90.00
_cell.angle_gamma   90.00
#
_symmetry.space_group_name_H-M   'P 1'
#
loop_
_entity.id
_entity.type
_entity.pdbx_description
1 polymer ?
#
loop_
_entity_poly.entity_id
_entity_poly.type
_entity_poly.pdbx_seq_one_letter_code
_entity_poly.pdbx_strand_id
1 'polypeptide(L)'
;MRRTGMTAGILLAGLLLWGCGGQTAKNQEEAAIEMTSACAIEVMKDGSILETITEEFAKEYYDEESLKSMILSEVADFNRSHESDTISVDKLEHKNGKITVRMRYPSADIYTEYNADEYNAKALFHGTVAEAYDAGYTLDISMTDVKGEQTIDKEDLLGMGSEKMIISEAPLQIKVPGKILYVGEKVEADGKDEVYMLTDEAGEAAGKYYVIYK
;
A
#
# COMPACT_ATOMS: atom_id res chain seq x y z
N MET A 1 20.22 -30.44 10.23
CA MET A 1 20.49 -29.67 9.02
C MET A 1 19.44 -28.59 8.95
N ARG A 2 19.78 -27.38 9.34
CA ARG A 2 18.87 -26.22 9.27
C ARG A 2 18.90 -25.71 7.84
N ARG A 3 17.78 -25.79 7.14
CA ARG A 3 17.58 -25.10 5.87
C ARG A 3 17.21 -23.65 6.21
N THR A 4 18.14 -22.75 6.01
CA THR A 4 17.88 -21.31 5.95
C THR A 4 17.11 -21.07 4.66
N GLY A 5 15.80 -20.89 4.77
CA GLY A 5 14.97 -20.33 3.70
C GLY A 5 15.36 -18.87 3.54
N MET A 6 15.96 -18.55 2.42
CA MET A 6 16.25 -17.19 2.00
C MET A 6 14.98 -16.67 1.34
N THR A 7 14.11 -16.05 2.11
CA THR A 7 13.01 -15.24 1.57
C THR A 7 13.62 -13.91 1.13
N ALA A 8 13.91 -13.80 -0.16
CA ALA A 8 14.27 -12.53 -0.77
C ALA A 8 12.98 -11.76 -1.02
N GLY A 9 12.56 -10.97 -0.05
CA GLY A 9 11.58 -9.92 -0.32
C GLY A 9 12.15 -8.98 -1.36
N ILE A 10 11.32 -8.48 -2.27
CA ILE A 10 11.71 -7.46 -3.23
C ILE A 10 12.05 -6.20 -2.43
N LEU A 11 13.27 -6.12 -1.94
CA LEU A 11 13.90 -4.88 -1.54
C LEU A 11 14.28 -4.15 -2.84
N LEU A 12 13.31 -3.49 -3.45
CA LEU A 12 13.60 -2.26 -4.17
C LEU A 12 14.03 -1.27 -3.08
N ALA A 13 15.24 -1.49 -2.56
CA ALA A 13 15.86 -0.60 -1.60
C ALA A 13 16.02 0.76 -2.28
N GLY A 14 15.10 1.65 -1.98
CA GLY A 14 15.27 3.06 -2.30
C GLY A 14 16.62 3.50 -1.78
N LEU A 15 17.58 3.69 -2.66
CA LEU A 15 18.85 4.32 -2.36
C LEU A 15 18.56 5.78 -1.99
N LEU A 16 18.32 6.01 -0.70
CA LEU A 16 18.32 7.35 -0.11
C LEU A 16 19.71 7.95 -0.28
N LEU A 17 19.88 8.71 -1.34
CA LEU A 17 21.00 9.65 -1.47
C LEU A 17 20.74 10.82 -0.53
N TRP A 18 21.43 10.83 0.57
CA TRP A 18 21.62 12.01 1.41
C TRP A 18 22.20 13.15 0.58
N GLY A 19 21.37 14.10 0.22
CA GLY A 19 21.74 15.41 -0.30
C GLY A 19 21.39 16.48 0.72
N CYS A 20 22.38 16.97 1.45
CA CYS A 20 22.26 18.10 2.35
C CYS A 20 22.09 19.40 1.53
N GLY A 21 21.02 20.18 1.77
CA GLY A 21 20.89 21.51 1.21
C GLY A 21 19.47 22.06 1.34
N GLY A 22 19.31 23.05 2.23
CA GLY A 22 18.01 23.64 2.57
C GLY A 22 17.28 24.23 1.36
N GLN A 23 16.04 23.87 1.23
CA GLN A 23 15.05 24.56 0.40
C GLN A 23 13.68 24.58 1.06
N THR A 24 12.93 25.62 0.73
CA THR A 24 11.71 26.13 1.34
C THR A 24 10.52 25.15 1.32
N ALA A 25 9.56 25.36 2.25
CA ALA A 25 8.38 24.52 2.51
C ALA A 25 7.55 24.03 1.29
N LYS A 26 7.66 24.65 0.12
CA LYS A 26 7.02 24.16 -1.12
C LYS A 26 7.62 22.86 -1.67
N ASN A 27 8.90 22.59 -1.42
CA ASN A 27 9.55 21.38 -1.93
C ASN A 27 9.27 20.13 -1.09
N GLN A 28 8.79 20.31 0.15
CA GLN A 28 8.43 19.16 1.02
C GLN A 28 7.07 18.55 0.63
N GLU A 29 6.13 19.39 0.20
CA GLU A 29 4.82 18.95 -0.25
C GLU A 29 4.91 18.18 -1.60
N GLU A 30 5.74 18.66 -2.54
CA GLU A 30 6.02 17.96 -3.80
C GLU A 30 6.81 16.65 -3.57
N ALA A 31 7.76 16.62 -2.65
CA ALA A 31 8.53 15.41 -2.33
C ALA A 31 7.66 14.33 -1.63
N ALA A 32 6.72 14.74 -0.76
CA ALA A 32 5.77 13.83 -0.12
C ALA A 32 4.81 13.21 -1.15
N ILE A 33 4.33 13.99 -2.12
CA ILE A 33 3.47 13.51 -3.21
C ILE A 33 4.22 12.57 -4.16
N GLU A 34 5.50 12.84 -4.47
CA GLU A 34 6.32 11.92 -5.29
C GLU A 34 6.60 10.58 -4.58
N MET A 35 6.80 10.57 -3.27
CA MET A 35 7.04 9.33 -2.52
C MET A 35 5.77 8.46 -2.40
N THR A 36 4.60 9.07 -2.29
CA THR A 36 3.32 8.34 -2.24
C THR A 36 2.88 7.83 -3.61
N SER A 37 3.34 8.43 -4.70
CA SER A 37 3.03 7.96 -6.06
C SER A 37 3.86 6.75 -6.52
N ALA A 38 4.90 6.38 -5.80
CA ALA A 38 5.75 5.24 -6.15
C ALA A 38 5.09 3.88 -5.91
N CYS A 39 4.09 3.81 -5.02
CA CYS A 39 3.33 2.59 -4.75
C CYS A 39 1.84 2.92 -4.62
N ALA A 40 1.07 2.56 -5.63
CA ALA A 40 -0.38 2.74 -5.66
C ALA A 40 -1.10 1.40 -5.61
N ILE A 41 -2.14 1.32 -4.80
CA ILE A 41 -3.01 0.16 -4.65
C ILE A 41 -4.41 0.50 -5.18
N GLU A 42 -4.97 -0.41 -5.96
CA GLU A 42 -6.39 -0.38 -6.34
C GLU A 42 -7.08 -1.62 -5.73
N VAL A 43 -8.06 -1.37 -4.87
CA VAL A 43 -8.94 -2.43 -4.38
C VAL A 43 -9.99 -2.69 -5.43
N MET A 44 -10.09 -3.94 -5.88
CA MET A 44 -11.04 -4.35 -6.91
C MET A 44 -12.40 -4.70 -6.28
N LYS A 45 -13.46 -4.74 -7.11
CA LYS A 45 -14.83 -5.08 -6.64
C LYS A 45 -14.94 -6.48 -6.05
N ASP A 46 -14.10 -7.40 -6.48
CA ASP A 46 -14.04 -8.78 -5.98
C ASP A 46 -13.18 -8.93 -4.72
N GLY A 47 -12.60 -7.82 -4.23
CA GLY A 47 -11.71 -7.79 -3.06
C GLY A 47 -10.25 -8.04 -3.38
N SER A 48 -9.91 -8.35 -4.63
CA SER A 48 -8.51 -8.47 -5.04
C SER A 48 -7.79 -7.12 -4.98
N ILE A 49 -6.47 -7.16 -4.79
CA ILE A 49 -5.60 -5.99 -4.72
C ILE A 49 -4.77 -5.92 -5.99
N LEU A 50 -4.73 -4.76 -6.61
CA LEU A 50 -3.87 -4.48 -7.74
C LEU A 50 -2.85 -3.43 -7.33
N GLU A 51 -1.60 -3.83 -7.20
CA GLU A 51 -0.49 -2.95 -6.86
C GLU A 51 0.22 -2.46 -8.12
N THR A 52 0.54 -1.19 -8.17
CA THR A 52 1.37 -0.59 -9.21
C THR A 52 2.57 0.10 -8.57
N ILE A 53 3.76 -0.39 -8.88
CA ILE A 53 5.04 0.18 -8.44
C ILE A 53 5.68 0.84 -9.66
N THR A 54 6.11 2.09 -9.51
CA THR A 54 6.83 2.82 -10.57
C THR A 54 8.11 3.42 -9.96
N GLU A 55 9.26 3.05 -10.53
CA GLU A 55 10.58 3.43 -10.04
C GLU A 55 11.47 3.96 -11.16
N GLU A 56 12.43 4.82 -10.81
CA GLU A 56 13.46 5.26 -11.73
C GLU A 56 14.36 4.10 -12.15
N PHE A 57 14.51 3.90 -13.46
CA PHE A 57 15.27 2.79 -14.05
C PHE A 57 16.19 3.29 -15.18
N ALA A 58 16.91 4.38 -14.91
CA ALA A 58 17.71 5.09 -15.90
C ALA A 58 19.24 4.86 -15.80
N LYS A 59 19.71 4.06 -14.82
CA LYS A 59 21.14 3.83 -14.62
C LYS A 59 21.67 2.77 -15.57
N GLU A 60 22.89 2.96 -16.13
CA GLU A 60 23.52 2.09 -17.11
C GLU A 60 23.74 0.63 -16.64
N TYR A 61 23.80 0.41 -15.31
CA TYR A 61 23.98 -0.92 -14.75
C TYR A 61 22.67 -1.64 -14.42
N TYR A 62 21.52 -1.03 -14.71
CA TYR A 62 20.24 -1.68 -14.56
C TYR A 62 19.96 -2.60 -15.75
N ASP A 63 19.56 -3.83 -15.46
CA ASP A 63 19.24 -4.85 -16.46
C ASP A 63 17.77 -5.27 -16.33
N GLU A 64 16.97 -4.93 -17.34
CA GLU A 64 15.53 -5.18 -17.38
C GLU A 64 15.19 -6.67 -17.37
N GLU A 65 15.94 -7.48 -18.14
CA GLU A 65 15.70 -8.92 -18.22
C GLU A 65 16.04 -9.63 -16.90
N SER A 66 17.09 -9.20 -16.22
CA SER A 66 17.44 -9.70 -14.90
C SER A 66 16.39 -9.35 -13.86
N LEU A 67 15.89 -8.11 -13.85
CA LEU A 67 14.80 -7.69 -12.95
C LEU A 67 13.53 -8.48 -13.22
N LYS A 68 13.13 -8.63 -14.47
CA LYS A 68 11.96 -9.41 -14.86
C LYS A 68 12.08 -10.87 -14.44
N SER A 69 13.24 -11.48 -14.67
CA SER A 69 13.49 -12.87 -14.27
C SER A 69 13.42 -13.05 -12.77
N MET A 70 13.94 -12.08 -11.99
CA MET A 70 13.89 -12.08 -10.53
C MET A 70 12.44 -12.02 -10.05
N ILE A 71 11.65 -11.02 -10.49
CA ILE A 71 10.25 -10.86 -10.10
C ILE A 71 9.43 -12.12 -10.43
N LEU A 72 9.56 -12.64 -11.65
CA LEU A 72 8.81 -13.84 -12.06
C LEU A 72 9.22 -15.07 -11.25
N SER A 73 10.49 -15.21 -10.88
CA SER A 73 10.97 -16.30 -10.03
C SER A 73 10.40 -16.22 -8.61
N GLU A 74 10.41 -15.04 -8.01
CA GLU A 74 9.86 -14.81 -6.66
C GLU A 74 8.36 -15.09 -6.61
N VAL A 75 7.61 -14.58 -7.59
CA VAL A 75 6.17 -14.87 -7.71
C VAL A 75 5.92 -16.37 -7.90
N ALA A 76 6.70 -17.06 -8.73
CA ALA A 76 6.55 -18.50 -8.93
C ALA A 76 6.89 -19.30 -7.67
N ASP A 77 7.89 -18.87 -6.88
CA ASP A 77 8.26 -19.52 -5.62
C ASP A 77 7.19 -19.33 -4.56
N PHE A 78 6.62 -18.12 -4.43
CA PHE A 78 5.50 -17.84 -3.55
C PHE A 78 4.27 -18.68 -3.93
N ASN A 79 3.85 -18.66 -5.19
CA ASN A 79 2.71 -19.43 -5.69
C ASN A 79 2.88 -20.93 -5.45
N ARG A 80 4.09 -21.47 -5.61
CA ARG A 80 4.40 -22.87 -5.34
C ARG A 80 4.23 -23.23 -3.86
N SER A 81 4.55 -22.32 -2.94
CA SER A 81 4.37 -22.54 -1.51
C SER A 81 2.90 -22.49 -1.08
N HIS A 82 2.03 -21.89 -1.88
CA HIS A 82 0.59 -21.76 -1.64
C HIS A 82 -0.28 -22.74 -2.43
N GLU A 83 0.32 -23.68 -3.14
CA GLU A 83 -0.35 -24.72 -3.93
C GLU A 83 -1.34 -24.15 -5.00
N SER A 84 -1.15 -22.88 -5.41
CA SER A 84 -2.03 -22.23 -6.41
C SER A 84 -1.33 -21.07 -7.10
N ASP A 85 -1.85 -20.62 -8.24
CA ASP A 85 -1.48 -19.38 -8.90
C ASP A 85 -2.09 -18.18 -8.15
N THR A 86 -1.50 -17.87 -6.99
CA THR A 86 -2.05 -16.92 -6.03
C THR A 86 -1.79 -15.49 -6.47
N ILE A 87 -0.57 -15.19 -6.94
CA ILE A 87 -0.16 -13.86 -7.39
C ILE A 87 0.14 -13.89 -8.88
N SER A 88 -0.21 -12.81 -9.60
CA SER A 88 0.18 -12.64 -10.99
C SER A 88 0.87 -11.31 -11.25
N VAL A 89 1.79 -11.29 -12.22
CA VAL A 89 2.39 -10.07 -12.76
C VAL A 89 1.57 -9.66 -13.98
N ASP A 90 0.70 -8.67 -13.82
CA ASP A 90 -0.18 -8.19 -14.90
C ASP A 90 0.59 -7.32 -15.91
N LYS A 91 1.65 -6.63 -15.47
CA LYS A 91 2.46 -5.75 -16.30
C LYS A 91 3.88 -5.63 -15.76
N LEU A 92 4.85 -5.59 -16.66
CA LEU A 92 6.20 -5.11 -16.43
C LEU A 92 6.63 -4.33 -17.67
N GLU A 93 6.83 -3.03 -17.53
CA GLU A 93 7.15 -2.14 -18.64
C GLU A 93 8.25 -1.16 -18.25
N HIS A 94 9.27 -1.08 -19.09
CA HIS A 94 10.31 -0.03 -19.01
C HIS A 94 10.02 1.03 -20.06
N LYS A 95 9.83 2.28 -19.63
CA LYS A 95 9.56 3.41 -20.53
C LYS A 95 10.03 4.73 -19.91
N ASN A 96 10.68 5.55 -20.73
CA ASN A 96 11.15 6.87 -20.33
C ASN A 96 12.06 6.86 -19.09
N GLY A 97 12.91 5.84 -18.94
CA GLY A 97 13.80 5.70 -17.79
C GLY A 97 13.10 5.28 -16.48
N LYS A 98 11.84 4.85 -16.54
CA LYS A 98 11.08 4.31 -15.41
C LYS A 98 10.67 2.88 -15.71
N ILE A 99 10.69 2.04 -14.68
CA ILE A 99 10.11 0.71 -14.70
C ILE A 99 8.76 0.74 -13.97
N THR A 100 7.74 0.16 -14.57
CA THR A 100 6.43 -0.02 -13.95
C THR A 100 6.12 -1.50 -13.82
N VAL A 101 5.89 -1.95 -12.61
CA VAL A 101 5.46 -3.32 -12.31
C VAL A 101 4.03 -3.26 -11.76
N ARG A 102 3.15 -4.10 -12.30
CA ARG A 102 1.78 -4.23 -11.85
C ARG A 102 1.52 -5.66 -11.43
N MET A 103 1.17 -5.84 -10.17
CA MET A 103 0.95 -7.15 -9.55
C MET A 103 -0.48 -7.25 -9.02
N ARG A 104 -1.06 -8.45 -9.14
CA ARG A 104 -2.38 -8.76 -8.64
C ARG A 104 -2.31 -9.79 -7.54
N TYR A 105 -2.99 -9.49 -6.44
CA TYR A 105 -3.13 -10.34 -5.27
C TYR A 105 -4.61 -10.68 -5.06
N PRO A 106 -4.99 -11.93 -4.74
CA PRO A 106 -6.39 -12.30 -4.57
C PRO A 106 -7.06 -11.66 -3.34
N SER A 107 -6.28 -11.23 -2.35
CA SER A 107 -6.77 -10.56 -1.14
C SER A 107 -5.71 -9.67 -0.49
N ALA A 108 -6.12 -8.84 0.47
CA ALA A 108 -5.22 -8.03 1.29
C ALA A 108 -4.31 -8.90 2.18
N ASP A 109 -4.78 -10.08 2.61
CA ASP A 109 -3.95 -11.01 3.40
C ASP A 109 -2.78 -11.55 2.58
N ILE A 110 -3.04 -11.96 1.34
CA ILE A 110 -1.98 -12.43 0.43
C ILE A 110 -1.03 -11.29 0.04
N TYR A 111 -1.55 -10.06 -0.16
CA TYR A 111 -0.72 -8.88 -0.35
C TYR A 111 0.21 -8.66 0.85
N THR A 112 -0.33 -8.74 2.06
CA THR A 112 0.44 -8.59 3.31
C THR A 112 1.50 -9.67 3.44
N GLU A 113 1.14 -10.93 3.19
CA GLU A 113 2.06 -12.07 3.31
C GLU A 113 3.21 -12.00 2.30
N TYR A 114 2.92 -11.64 1.05
CA TYR A 114 3.95 -11.49 0.02
C TYR A 114 4.92 -10.33 0.29
N ASN A 115 4.39 -9.21 0.82
CA ASN A 115 5.17 -8.02 1.11
C ASN A 115 5.75 -8.00 2.54
N ALA A 116 5.48 -9.03 3.36
CA ALA A 116 6.07 -9.15 4.68
C ALA A 116 7.56 -9.47 4.56
N ASP A 117 8.40 -8.60 5.08
CA ASP A 117 9.82 -8.90 5.29
C ASP A 117 10.12 -9.12 6.78
N GLU A 118 11.35 -9.57 7.08
CA GLU A 118 11.78 -9.89 8.46
C GLU A 118 11.70 -8.66 9.40
N TYR A 119 11.60 -7.45 8.85
CA TYR A 119 11.71 -6.18 9.60
C TYR A 119 10.48 -5.29 9.47
N ASN A 120 9.66 -5.45 8.43
CA ASN A 120 8.51 -4.59 8.13
C ASN A 120 7.34 -5.39 7.57
N ALA A 121 6.42 -5.79 8.44
CA ALA A 121 5.12 -6.27 7.97
C ALA A 121 4.28 -5.05 7.54
N LYS A 122 4.17 -4.81 6.25
CA LYS A 122 3.26 -3.77 5.71
C LYS A 122 1.83 -4.31 5.69
N ALA A 123 1.23 -4.47 6.86
CA ALA A 123 -0.11 -5.04 6.97
C ALA A 123 -1.14 -4.16 6.27
N LEU A 124 -1.92 -4.80 5.41
CA LEU A 124 -3.09 -4.23 4.77
C LEU A 124 -4.31 -5.08 5.14
N PHE A 125 -5.30 -4.47 5.76
CA PHE A 125 -6.60 -5.08 5.99
C PHE A 125 -7.62 -4.51 4.99
N HIS A 126 -8.45 -5.39 4.43
CA HIS A 126 -9.61 -5.02 3.64
C HIS A 126 -10.78 -5.94 3.99
N GLY A 127 -11.84 -5.36 4.52
CA GLY A 127 -13.03 -6.08 4.95
C GLY A 127 -14.17 -5.12 5.26
N THR A 128 -15.09 -5.52 6.12
CA THR A 128 -16.09 -4.64 6.71
C THR A 128 -15.60 -4.09 8.06
N VAL A 129 -16.25 -3.05 8.57
CA VAL A 129 -15.99 -2.53 9.92
C VAL A 129 -16.19 -3.62 10.97
N ALA A 130 -17.23 -4.46 10.83
CA ALA A 130 -17.47 -5.58 11.74
C ALA A 130 -16.34 -6.61 11.70
N GLU A 131 -15.87 -6.99 10.51
CA GLU A 131 -14.73 -7.90 10.34
C GLU A 131 -13.43 -7.32 10.92
N ALA A 132 -13.20 -6.02 10.80
CA ALA A 132 -12.06 -5.35 11.43
C ALA A 132 -12.13 -5.43 12.97
N TYR A 133 -13.31 -5.20 13.54
CA TYR A 133 -13.53 -5.34 14.98
C TYR A 133 -13.29 -6.77 15.46
N ASP A 134 -13.85 -7.76 14.76
CA ASP A 134 -13.70 -9.19 15.09
C ASP A 134 -12.25 -9.67 14.94
N ALA A 135 -11.50 -9.10 14.01
CA ALA A 135 -10.07 -9.35 13.83
C ALA A 135 -9.19 -8.67 14.90
N GLY A 136 -9.79 -7.88 15.82
CA GLY A 136 -9.09 -7.26 16.95
C GLY A 136 -8.40 -5.94 16.60
N TYR A 137 -8.73 -5.31 15.48
CA TYR A 137 -8.22 -3.97 15.19
C TYR A 137 -8.78 -2.95 16.17
N THR A 138 -7.92 -2.02 16.61
CA THR A 138 -8.34 -0.91 17.45
C THR A 138 -9.22 0.04 16.65
N LEU A 139 -10.50 0.14 17.03
CA LEU A 139 -11.47 1.08 16.46
C LEU A 139 -11.79 2.24 17.42
N ASP A 140 -10.99 2.43 18.45
CA ASP A 140 -11.05 3.59 19.35
C ASP A 140 -10.29 4.76 18.72
N ILE A 141 -10.83 5.24 17.62
CA ILE A 141 -10.26 6.26 16.75
C ILE A 141 -11.34 7.27 16.37
N SER A 142 -10.90 8.44 15.97
CA SER A 142 -11.76 9.49 15.41
C SER A 142 -11.57 9.52 13.89
N MET A 143 -12.66 9.56 13.13
CA MET A 143 -12.61 9.67 11.69
C MET A 143 -13.48 10.84 11.21
N THR A 144 -13.05 11.49 10.14
CA THR A 144 -13.71 12.67 9.61
C THR A 144 -14.24 12.37 8.20
N ASP A 145 -15.41 12.89 7.87
CA ASP A 145 -15.96 12.76 6.53
C ASP A 145 -15.08 13.49 5.50
N VAL A 146 -15.18 13.10 4.22
CA VAL A 146 -14.35 13.64 3.14
C VAL A 146 -14.47 15.15 2.93
N LYS A 147 -15.44 15.81 3.57
CA LYS A 147 -15.60 17.26 3.52
C LYS A 147 -15.01 17.98 4.72
N GLY A 148 -14.62 17.24 5.76
CA GLY A 148 -14.16 17.79 7.03
C GLY A 148 -15.28 18.40 7.89
N GLU A 149 -16.54 18.07 7.61
CA GLU A 149 -17.72 18.66 8.26
C GLU A 149 -18.22 17.84 9.46
N GLN A 150 -18.04 16.52 9.41
CA GLN A 150 -18.53 15.59 10.41
C GLN A 150 -17.41 14.67 10.90
N THR A 151 -17.26 14.58 12.20
CA THR A 151 -16.38 13.62 12.86
C THR A 151 -17.22 12.55 13.54
N ILE A 152 -16.84 11.30 13.39
CA ILE A 152 -17.44 10.13 14.03
C ILE A 152 -16.48 9.54 15.04
N ASP A 153 -17.02 8.97 16.09
CA ASP A 153 -16.30 8.24 17.13
C ASP A 153 -16.49 6.72 17.02
N LYS A 154 -16.02 5.99 18.00
CA LYS A 154 -16.12 4.54 18.08
C LYS A 154 -17.56 4.00 18.02
N GLU A 155 -18.53 4.66 18.68
CA GLU A 155 -19.92 4.18 18.69
C GLU A 155 -20.53 4.31 17.30
N ASP A 156 -20.35 5.45 16.66
CA ASP A 156 -20.79 5.70 15.29
C ASP A 156 -20.14 4.68 14.32
N LEU A 157 -18.83 4.47 14.48
CA LEU A 157 -18.04 3.55 13.67
C LEU A 157 -18.60 2.12 13.78
N LEU A 158 -18.84 1.61 14.97
CA LEU A 158 -19.42 0.29 15.17
C LEU A 158 -20.85 0.17 14.62
N GLY A 159 -21.59 1.29 14.59
CA GLY A 159 -22.89 1.38 13.92
C GLY A 159 -22.84 1.18 12.41
N MET A 160 -21.65 1.33 11.78
CA MET A 160 -21.39 1.18 10.35
C MET A 160 -20.84 -0.22 9.99
N GLY A 161 -21.19 -1.25 10.76
CA GLY A 161 -20.60 -2.59 10.67
C GLY A 161 -20.58 -3.23 9.28
N SER A 162 -21.50 -2.87 8.38
CA SER A 162 -21.56 -3.39 7.00
C SER A 162 -20.75 -2.60 5.97
N GLU A 163 -20.29 -1.40 6.31
CA GLU A 163 -19.49 -0.58 5.40
C GLU A 163 -18.09 -1.18 5.25
N LYS A 164 -17.46 -0.94 4.11
CA LYS A 164 -16.11 -1.42 3.85
C LYS A 164 -15.06 -0.57 4.55
N MET A 165 -14.03 -1.23 5.07
CA MET A 165 -12.92 -0.62 5.77
C MET A 165 -11.58 -1.11 5.19
N ILE A 166 -10.66 -0.16 5.04
CA ILE A 166 -9.25 -0.42 4.81
C ILE A 166 -8.48 0.06 6.04
N ILE A 167 -7.52 -0.76 6.49
CA ILE A 167 -6.54 -0.38 7.50
C ILE A 167 -5.16 -0.70 6.92
N SER A 168 -4.28 0.30 6.87
CA SER A 168 -2.91 0.14 6.40
C SER A 168 -1.91 0.54 7.48
N GLU A 169 -0.80 -0.17 7.56
CA GLU A 169 0.37 0.19 8.40
C GLU A 169 1.46 0.90 7.60
N ALA A 170 1.29 1.00 6.28
CA ALA A 170 2.19 1.76 5.41
C ALA A 170 1.46 2.94 4.77
N PRO A 171 2.17 4.06 4.50
CA PRO A 171 1.61 5.16 3.73
C PRO A 171 1.45 4.73 2.27
N LEU A 172 0.22 4.68 1.79
CA LEU A 172 -0.14 4.21 0.45
C LEU A 172 -1.06 5.23 -0.24
N GLN A 173 -1.02 5.24 -1.55
CA GLN A 173 -2.10 5.76 -2.37
C GLN A 173 -3.06 4.62 -2.66
N ILE A 174 -4.34 4.78 -2.28
CA ILE A 174 -5.33 3.70 -2.43
C ILE A 174 -6.55 4.22 -3.19
N LYS A 175 -6.91 3.47 -4.24
CA LYS A 175 -8.16 3.63 -4.93
C LYS A 175 -9.13 2.52 -4.54
N VAL A 176 -10.38 2.89 -4.26
CA VAL A 176 -11.43 1.96 -3.85
C VAL A 176 -12.52 1.83 -4.92
N PRO A 177 -13.25 0.69 -5.01
CA PRO A 177 -14.29 0.50 -6.02
C PRO A 177 -15.62 1.20 -5.70
N GLY A 178 -15.63 2.06 -4.68
CA GLY A 178 -16.81 2.71 -4.16
C GLY A 178 -16.61 4.18 -3.81
N LYS A 179 -17.45 4.70 -2.95
CA LYS A 179 -17.37 6.09 -2.47
C LYS A 179 -16.77 6.11 -1.07
N ILE A 180 -15.71 6.89 -0.87
CA ILE A 180 -15.13 7.14 0.44
C ILE A 180 -16.13 7.93 1.28
N LEU A 181 -16.32 7.51 2.52
CA LEU A 181 -17.22 8.12 3.49
C LEU A 181 -16.43 8.87 4.55
N TYR A 182 -15.49 8.20 5.21
CA TYR A 182 -14.69 8.72 6.30
C TYR A 182 -13.24 8.31 6.16
N VAL A 183 -12.36 9.18 6.63
CA VAL A 183 -10.90 8.97 6.67
C VAL A 183 -10.37 9.22 8.08
N GLY A 184 -9.37 8.46 8.48
CA GLY A 184 -8.65 8.65 9.73
C GLY A 184 -7.65 9.79 9.68
N GLU A 185 -6.93 9.98 10.77
CA GLU A 185 -5.82 10.93 10.85
C GLU A 185 -4.75 10.62 9.79
N LYS A 186 -4.14 11.64 9.22
CA LYS A 186 -3.11 11.51 8.17
C LYS A 186 -3.56 10.80 6.89
N VAL A 187 -4.86 10.82 6.60
CA VAL A 187 -5.41 10.35 5.33
C VAL A 187 -6.16 11.49 4.66
N GLU A 188 -5.80 11.78 3.42
CA GLU A 188 -6.46 12.79 2.59
C GLU A 188 -7.21 12.10 1.45
N ALA A 189 -8.46 12.51 1.23
CA ALA A 189 -9.27 12.01 0.12
C ALA A 189 -9.07 12.89 -1.12
N ASP A 190 -8.89 12.25 -2.29
CA ASP A 190 -8.89 12.90 -3.60
C ASP A 190 -10.09 12.40 -4.41
N GLY A 191 -11.00 13.32 -4.70
CA GLY A 191 -12.25 12.97 -5.36
C GLY A 191 -13.16 12.11 -4.49
N LYS A 192 -13.72 11.05 -5.09
CA LYS A 192 -14.73 10.20 -4.42
C LYS A 192 -14.20 8.82 -4.00
N ASP A 193 -13.13 8.36 -4.61
CA ASP A 193 -12.70 6.96 -4.59
C ASP A 193 -11.19 6.77 -4.41
N GLU A 194 -10.44 7.85 -4.14
CA GLU A 194 -9.00 7.79 -3.96
C GLU A 194 -8.57 8.47 -2.67
N VAL A 195 -7.55 7.92 -1.99
CA VAL A 195 -6.94 8.47 -0.79
C VAL A 195 -5.42 8.44 -0.87
N TYR A 196 -4.81 9.42 -0.20
CA TYR A 196 -3.37 9.50 0.05
C TYR A 196 -3.12 9.42 1.55
N MET A 197 -2.23 8.51 1.96
CA MET A 197 -1.80 8.35 3.33
C MET A 197 -0.49 9.12 3.53
N LEU A 198 -0.49 10.06 4.46
CA LEU A 198 0.61 10.98 4.69
C LEU A 198 1.63 10.38 5.65
N THR A 199 2.91 10.57 5.34
CA THR A 199 4.01 10.26 6.25
C THR A 199 4.15 11.33 7.33
N ASP A 200 4.93 11.03 8.37
CA ASP A 200 5.38 12.03 9.33
C ASP A 200 6.52 12.92 8.74
N GLU A 201 7.05 13.82 9.56
CA GLU A 201 8.15 14.71 9.16
C GLU A 201 9.46 13.98 8.82
N ALA A 202 9.62 12.74 9.30
CA ALA A 202 10.76 11.87 8.99
C ALA A 202 10.54 11.05 7.71
N GLY A 203 9.34 11.11 7.10
CA GLY A 203 8.96 10.30 5.94
C GLY A 203 8.55 8.88 6.30
N GLU A 204 8.28 8.61 7.58
CA GLU A 204 7.85 7.28 8.06
C GLU A 204 6.33 7.21 8.25
N ALA A 205 5.81 5.99 8.42
CA ALA A 205 4.40 5.78 8.70
C ALA A 205 4.01 6.43 10.03
N ALA A 206 2.99 7.30 10.01
CA ALA A 206 2.51 8.01 11.18
C ALA A 206 1.62 7.14 12.11
N GLY A 207 1.59 5.83 11.90
CA GLY A 207 0.76 4.87 12.60
C GLY A 207 -0.11 4.06 11.65
N LYS A 208 -1.32 3.70 12.11
CA LYS A 208 -2.30 3.02 11.25
C LYS A 208 -3.20 4.03 10.55
N TYR A 209 -3.44 3.81 9.27
CA TYR A 209 -4.32 4.61 8.42
C TYR A 209 -5.66 3.90 8.25
N TYR A 210 -6.75 4.64 8.36
CA TYR A 210 -8.11 4.09 8.31
C TYR A 210 -8.94 4.78 7.24
N VAL A 211 -9.64 4.00 6.43
CA VAL A 211 -10.55 4.49 5.38
C VAL A 211 -11.85 3.69 5.43
N ILE A 212 -12.99 4.37 5.40
CA ILE A 212 -14.31 3.76 5.25
C ILE A 212 -14.91 4.17 3.92
N TYR A 213 -15.45 3.20 3.20
CA TYR A 213 -16.11 3.42 1.92
C TYR A 213 -17.30 2.47 1.69
N LYS A 214 -18.15 2.79 0.68
CA LYS A 214 -19.28 1.95 0.24
C LYS A 214 -19.42 1.90 -1.27
#